data_cbf4a341ea5365f81c654d48f8228eed
#
_entry.id   cbf4a341ea5365f81c654d48f8228eed
#
_cell.length_a   1.000
_cell.length_b   1.000
_cell.length_c   1.000
_cell.angle_alpha   90.00
_cell.angle_beta   90.00
_cell.angle_gamma   90.00
#
_symmetry.space_group_name_H-M   'P 1'
#
loop_
_entity.id
_entity.type
_entity.pdbx_description
1 polymer ?
#
loop_
_entity_poly.entity_id
_entity_poly.type
_entity_poly.pdbx_seq_one_letter_code
_entity_poly.pdbx_strand_id
1 'polypeptide(L)'
;VTAEETGEGAGENRWSRRWRDGWARWRIWLYPLVTVLLFSLALGVLHRELASLHWVDVSAALARLGPTVLLLSLSATALSYGALTGYDVLALRHLSHPLPYRQVGLASFVATVVGHNVGMALVSASAVRTRFYTAWGLSATEVAGVVAFLSVTLGLGLAFVTSLALLLEPTVASRMLFLPTALVQGMGALLLVAVLAYLGLCATRRAPFRFRHWRVSVPNAATATQQLALAVVDLALGATALYVLLPAHPSLNWPVFVGVYVLAVMAGVISHVPAGLGVFETVMLLALPELPKDSLLAAILVYRVVYYLVPLGLVALLVSGLAIRERQHTVVRSAARLRRVFVWAAPTVVSAVVFLVGAVLLFSGSLPAAS
;
A
#
# COMPACT_ATOMS: atom_id res chain seq x y z
N VAL A 1 -7.35 30.58 -64.26
CA VAL A 1 -6.19 30.89 -63.36
C VAL A 1 -6.28 29.95 -62.18
N THR A 2 -5.46 28.94 -62.27
CA THR A 2 -5.34 27.80 -61.35
C THR A 2 -4.60 28.22 -60.09
N ALA A 3 -5.18 27.95 -58.90
CA ALA A 3 -4.49 28.02 -57.63
C ALA A 3 -3.87 26.65 -57.36
N GLU A 4 -2.56 26.60 -57.20
CA GLU A 4 -1.78 25.47 -56.72
C GLU A 4 -2.11 25.19 -55.26
N GLU A 5 -2.65 24.02 -54.98
CA GLU A 5 -2.69 23.46 -53.63
C GLU A 5 -1.30 22.98 -53.25
N THR A 6 -0.63 23.72 -52.40
CA THR A 6 0.61 23.32 -51.73
C THR A 6 0.33 22.23 -50.70
N GLY A 7 0.68 21.01 -51.05
CA GLY A 7 0.67 19.84 -50.17
C GLY A 7 1.79 19.84 -49.13
N GLU A 8 1.63 20.56 -48.04
CA GLU A 8 2.45 20.44 -46.85
C GLU A 8 1.63 19.84 -45.71
N GLY A 9 1.69 18.51 -45.53
CA GLY A 9 0.96 17.89 -44.40
C GLY A 9 1.06 16.38 -44.26
N ALA A 10 1.96 15.71 -44.95
CA ALA A 10 2.03 14.24 -44.96
C ALA A 10 3.42 13.67 -44.56
N GLY A 11 4.13 14.32 -43.68
CA GLY A 11 5.48 13.92 -43.21
C GLY A 11 5.56 13.49 -41.72
N GLU A 12 4.47 13.14 -41.08
CA GLU A 12 4.58 12.52 -39.75
C GLU A 12 5.20 11.13 -39.92
N ASN A 13 6.49 11.08 -39.61
CA ASN A 13 7.39 9.96 -39.74
C ASN A 13 6.76 8.64 -39.32
N ARG A 14 6.51 7.73 -40.27
CA ARG A 14 6.16 6.30 -40.01
C ARG A 14 7.13 5.65 -39.03
N TRP A 15 8.37 6.12 -38.95
CA TRP A 15 9.39 5.72 -37.97
C TRP A 15 9.03 6.10 -36.52
N SER A 16 8.54 7.29 -36.30
CA SER A 16 8.16 7.75 -34.95
C SER A 16 6.94 7.01 -34.40
N ARG A 17 6.00 6.58 -35.24
CA ARG A 17 4.86 5.73 -34.86
C ARG A 17 5.31 4.30 -34.53
N ARG A 18 6.15 3.69 -35.36
CA ARG A 18 6.69 2.33 -35.11
C ARG A 18 7.53 2.27 -33.83
N TRP A 19 8.31 3.31 -33.52
CA TRP A 19 9.04 3.39 -32.26
C TRP A 19 8.10 3.56 -31.07
N ARG A 20 7.09 4.43 -31.13
CA ARG A 20 6.09 4.60 -30.07
C ARG A 20 5.27 3.32 -29.83
N ASP A 21 4.86 2.63 -30.86
CA ASP A 21 4.11 1.38 -30.77
C ASP A 21 4.98 0.20 -30.30
N GLY A 22 6.25 0.19 -30.65
CA GLY A 22 7.26 -0.73 -30.12
C GLY A 22 7.44 -0.54 -28.62
N TRP A 23 7.73 0.68 -28.17
CA TRP A 23 7.90 1.01 -26.77
C TRP A 23 6.63 0.76 -25.94
N ALA A 24 5.45 1.00 -26.48
CA ALA A 24 4.18 0.70 -25.80
C ALA A 24 4.01 -0.80 -25.57
N ARG A 25 4.37 -1.65 -26.54
CA ARG A 25 4.34 -3.12 -26.40
C ARG A 25 5.37 -3.63 -25.40
N TRP A 26 6.60 -3.11 -25.42
CA TRP A 26 7.62 -3.51 -24.47
C TRP A 26 7.27 -3.12 -23.03
N ARG A 27 6.66 -1.96 -22.81
CA ARG A 27 6.20 -1.53 -21.47
C ARG A 27 5.17 -2.48 -20.86
N ILE A 28 4.28 -3.07 -21.66
CA ILE A 28 3.25 -4.01 -21.19
C ILE A 28 3.91 -5.26 -20.58
N TRP A 29 5.05 -5.71 -21.13
CA TRP A 29 5.77 -6.89 -20.65
C TRP A 29 6.87 -6.55 -19.65
N LEU A 30 7.42 -5.36 -19.69
CA LEU A 30 8.50 -4.94 -18.79
C LEU A 30 8.03 -4.88 -17.33
N TYR A 31 6.86 -4.31 -17.05
CA TYR A 31 6.31 -4.24 -15.70
C TYR A 31 6.11 -5.62 -15.06
N PRO A 32 5.38 -6.57 -15.66
CA PRO A 32 5.23 -7.89 -15.06
C PRO A 32 6.57 -8.64 -14.97
N LEU A 33 7.48 -8.46 -15.92
CA LEU A 33 8.82 -9.07 -15.88
C LEU A 33 9.63 -8.55 -14.70
N VAL A 34 9.69 -7.23 -14.49
CA VAL A 34 10.38 -6.61 -13.35
C VAL A 34 9.74 -7.04 -12.03
N THR A 35 8.41 -7.07 -11.97
CA THR A 35 7.69 -7.55 -10.77
C THR A 35 8.02 -9.00 -10.45
N VAL A 36 8.00 -9.88 -11.45
CA VAL A 36 8.36 -11.30 -11.28
C VAL A 36 9.82 -11.44 -10.88
N LEU A 37 10.73 -10.66 -11.48
CA LEU A 37 12.15 -10.68 -11.14
C LEU A 37 12.39 -10.24 -9.69
N LEU A 38 11.80 -9.12 -9.27
CA LEU A 38 11.89 -8.61 -7.89
C LEU A 38 11.28 -9.59 -6.89
N PHE A 39 10.14 -10.18 -7.24
CA PHE A 39 9.50 -11.21 -6.43
C PHE A 39 10.36 -12.46 -6.30
N SER A 40 10.92 -12.96 -7.41
CA SER A 40 11.81 -14.12 -7.40
C SER A 40 13.11 -13.86 -6.62
N LEU A 41 13.68 -12.65 -6.74
CA LEU A 41 14.84 -12.25 -5.97
C LEU A 41 14.52 -12.20 -4.47
N ALA A 42 13.41 -11.54 -4.09
CA ALA A 42 12.96 -11.46 -2.71
C ALA A 42 12.65 -12.86 -2.15
N LEU A 43 12.02 -13.73 -2.93
CA LEU A 43 11.76 -15.12 -2.54
C LEU A 43 13.05 -15.93 -2.38
N GLY A 44 14.04 -15.69 -3.23
CA GLY A 44 15.38 -16.33 -3.14
C GLY A 44 16.14 -15.91 -1.88
N VAL A 45 16.10 -14.61 -1.53
CA VAL A 45 16.70 -14.12 -0.27
C VAL A 45 15.92 -14.65 0.93
N LEU A 46 14.60 -14.57 0.90
CA LEU A 46 13.75 -15.10 1.96
C LEU A 46 13.94 -16.61 2.15
N HIS A 47 14.06 -17.39 1.06
CA HIS A 47 14.34 -18.82 1.13
C HIS A 47 15.70 -19.11 1.80
N ARG A 48 16.75 -18.35 1.48
CA ARG A 48 18.06 -18.49 2.13
C ARG A 48 17.99 -18.18 3.63
N GLU A 49 17.26 -17.14 4.01
CA GLU A 49 17.11 -16.74 5.40
C GLU A 49 16.22 -17.74 6.18
N LEU A 50 15.17 -18.28 5.53
CA LEU A 50 14.28 -19.27 6.12
C LEU A 50 14.91 -20.67 6.19
N ALA A 51 15.82 -21.03 5.31
CA ALA A 51 16.49 -22.34 5.30
C ALA A 51 17.30 -22.62 6.58
N SER A 52 17.70 -21.56 7.31
CA SER A 52 18.38 -21.65 8.61
C SER A 52 17.42 -21.71 9.80
N LEU A 53 16.11 -21.57 9.59
CA LEU A 53 15.10 -21.48 10.66
C LEU A 53 14.44 -22.83 10.92
N HIS A 54 14.34 -23.18 12.20
CA HIS A 54 13.56 -24.32 12.63
C HIS A 54 12.15 -23.86 12.97
N TRP A 55 11.14 -24.50 12.39
CA TRP A 55 9.73 -24.16 12.66
C TRP A 55 9.38 -24.20 14.16
N VAL A 56 10.07 -25.04 14.92
CA VAL A 56 9.96 -25.12 16.38
C VAL A 56 10.28 -23.78 17.04
N ASP A 57 11.32 -23.07 16.58
CA ASP A 57 11.73 -21.79 17.17
C ASP A 57 10.72 -20.68 16.86
N VAL A 58 10.16 -20.66 15.65
CA VAL A 58 9.09 -19.75 15.27
C VAL A 58 7.82 -20.01 16.09
N SER A 59 7.43 -21.28 16.26
CA SER A 59 6.26 -21.63 17.07
C SER A 59 6.45 -21.31 18.55
N ALA A 60 7.66 -21.49 19.07
CA ALA A 60 8.01 -21.09 20.43
C ALA A 60 7.99 -19.58 20.62
N ALA A 61 8.45 -18.81 19.62
CA ALA A 61 8.35 -17.35 19.63
C ALA A 61 6.89 -16.88 19.62
N LEU A 62 6.04 -17.50 18.77
CA LEU A 62 4.60 -17.23 18.74
C LEU A 62 3.91 -17.52 20.09
N ALA A 63 4.26 -18.63 20.74
CA ALA A 63 3.70 -19.00 22.03
C ALA A 63 4.08 -18.03 23.18
N ARG A 64 5.14 -17.24 23.01
CA ARG A 64 5.57 -16.21 23.98
C ARG A 64 4.78 -14.90 23.87
N LEU A 65 4.02 -14.69 22.79
CA LEU A 65 3.21 -13.48 22.60
C LEU A 65 2.01 -13.50 23.54
N GLY A 66 2.04 -12.65 24.55
CA GLY A 66 0.93 -12.51 25.51
C GLY A 66 -0.30 -11.83 24.87
N PRO A 67 -1.50 -12.06 25.45
CA PRO A 67 -2.74 -11.48 24.92
C PRO A 67 -2.73 -9.95 24.91
N THR A 68 -2.04 -9.30 25.83
CA THR A 68 -1.90 -7.83 25.87
C THR A 68 -1.19 -7.30 24.62
N VAL A 69 -0.11 -7.97 24.18
CA VAL A 69 0.65 -7.59 22.99
C VAL A 69 -0.21 -7.72 21.73
N LEU A 70 -0.99 -8.81 21.64
CA LEU A 70 -1.94 -9.01 20.52
C LEU A 70 -3.05 -7.95 20.50
N LEU A 71 -3.59 -7.59 21.67
CA LEU A 71 -4.59 -6.53 21.79
C LEU A 71 -4.02 -5.16 21.41
N LEU A 72 -2.79 -4.85 21.79
CA LEU A 72 -2.13 -3.60 21.39
C LEU A 72 -1.91 -3.55 19.87
N SER A 73 -1.43 -4.64 19.27
CA SER A 73 -1.24 -4.73 17.82
C SER A 73 -2.57 -4.59 17.07
N LEU A 74 -3.63 -5.25 17.55
CA LEU A 74 -4.97 -5.15 16.98
C LEU A 74 -5.56 -3.74 17.13
N SER A 75 -5.35 -3.09 18.26
CA SER A 75 -5.79 -1.71 18.50
C SER A 75 -5.08 -0.72 17.59
N ALA A 76 -3.74 -0.84 17.44
CA ALA A 76 -2.97 -0.02 16.53
C ALA A 76 -3.43 -0.23 15.07
N THR A 77 -3.72 -1.48 14.68
CA THR A 77 -4.28 -1.81 13.36
C THR A 77 -5.64 -1.15 13.16
N ALA A 78 -6.56 -1.25 14.13
CA ALA A 78 -7.89 -0.65 14.04
C ALA A 78 -7.80 0.88 13.91
N LEU A 79 -6.91 1.52 14.65
CA LEU A 79 -6.66 2.97 14.56
C LEU A 79 -6.04 3.37 13.23
N SER A 80 -5.10 2.60 12.67
CA SER A 80 -4.52 2.82 11.34
C SER A 80 -5.61 2.75 10.26
N TYR A 81 -6.46 1.72 10.27
CA TYR A 81 -7.61 1.66 9.37
C TYR A 81 -8.60 2.82 9.58
N GLY A 82 -8.76 3.29 10.81
CA GLY A 82 -9.49 4.52 11.12
C GLY A 82 -8.88 5.75 10.44
N ALA A 83 -7.56 5.92 10.52
CA ALA A 83 -6.83 7.01 9.84
C ALA A 83 -7.00 6.93 8.32
N LEU A 84 -6.93 5.73 7.74
CA LEU A 84 -7.14 5.49 6.30
C LEU A 84 -8.54 5.89 5.84
N THR A 85 -9.60 5.69 6.68
CA THR A 85 -10.93 6.23 6.35
C THR A 85 -10.95 7.76 6.34
N GLY A 86 -10.10 8.38 7.15
CA GLY A 86 -9.92 9.84 7.18
C GLY A 86 -9.41 10.40 5.85
N TYR A 87 -8.58 9.65 5.12
CA TYR A 87 -8.10 10.06 3.78
C TYR A 87 -9.27 10.26 2.82
N ASP A 88 -10.19 9.28 2.75
CA ASP A 88 -11.37 9.35 1.88
C ASP A 88 -12.32 10.50 2.29
N VAL A 89 -12.53 10.68 3.61
CA VAL A 89 -13.34 11.81 4.14
C VAL A 89 -12.73 13.15 3.71
N LEU A 90 -11.41 13.30 3.85
CA LEU A 90 -10.72 14.54 3.50
C LEU A 90 -10.77 14.80 1.99
N ALA A 91 -10.58 13.75 1.16
CA ALA A 91 -10.69 13.83 -0.29
C ALA A 91 -12.07 14.27 -0.75
N LEU A 92 -13.13 13.67 -0.21
CA LEU A 92 -14.52 14.00 -0.56
C LEU A 92 -14.91 15.41 -0.13
N ARG A 93 -14.44 15.87 1.04
CA ARG A 93 -14.61 17.27 1.47
C ARG A 93 -13.90 18.24 0.54
N HIS A 94 -12.66 17.91 0.14
CA HIS A 94 -11.89 18.75 -0.80
C HIS A 94 -12.55 18.87 -2.17
N LEU A 95 -13.20 17.79 -2.65
CA LEU A 95 -13.93 17.78 -3.92
C LEU A 95 -15.35 18.34 -3.80
N SER A 96 -15.74 18.90 -2.64
CA SER A 96 -17.07 19.46 -2.39
C SER A 96 -18.23 18.46 -2.60
N HIS A 97 -17.95 17.17 -2.39
CA HIS A 97 -18.95 16.10 -2.49
C HIS A 97 -19.01 15.27 -1.19
N PRO A 98 -19.40 15.88 -0.05
CA PRO A 98 -19.42 15.19 1.23
C PRO A 98 -20.49 14.09 1.24
N LEU A 99 -20.09 12.90 1.67
CA LEU A 99 -20.97 11.75 1.90
C LEU A 99 -21.06 11.46 3.41
N PRO A 100 -22.14 10.81 3.89
CA PRO A 100 -22.23 10.34 5.26
C PRO A 100 -21.08 9.42 5.64
N TYR A 101 -20.48 9.61 6.83
CA TYR A 101 -19.29 8.86 7.27
C TYR A 101 -19.49 7.33 7.17
N ARG A 102 -20.69 6.82 7.45
CA ARG A 102 -20.97 5.37 7.33
C ARG A 102 -20.72 4.83 5.93
N GLN A 103 -21.04 5.60 4.89
CA GLN A 103 -20.79 5.23 3.50
C GLN A 103 -19.30 5.32 3.19
N VAL A 104 -18.66 6.45 3.53
CA VAL A 104 -17.24 6.68 3.29
C VAL A 104 -16.39 5.65 4.02
N GLY A 105 -16.66 5.42 5.30
CA GLY A 105 -15.93 4.45 6.12
C GLY A 105 -16.05 3.02 5.56
N LEU A 106 -17.24 2.61 5.13
CA LEU A 106 -17.42 1.29 4.50
C LEU A 106 -16.64 1.17 3.19
N ALA A 107 -16.79 2.15 2.29
CA ALA A 107 -16.10 2.13 1.00
C ALA A 107 -14.58 2.16 1.17
N SER A 108 -14.08 3.03 2.04
CA SER A 108 -12.66 3.16 2.34
C SER A 108 -12.10 1.88 2.95
N PHE A 109 -12.78 1.32 3.97
CA PHE A 109 -12.34 0.09 4.63
C PHE A 109 -12.26 -1.08 3.64
N VAL A 110 -13.34 -1.33 2.87
CA VAL A 110 -13.36 -2.40 1.88
C VAL A 110 -12.30 -2.18 0.79
N ALA A 111 -12.17 -0.95 0.27
CA ALA A 111 -11.19 -0.62 -0.76
C ALA A 111 -9.76 -0.82 -0.27
N THR A 112 -9.46 -0.39 0.95
CA THR A 112 -8.12 -0.51 1.54
C THR A 112 -7.76 -1.95 1.81
N VAL A 113 -8.67 -2.74 2.41
CA VAL A 113 -8.47 -4.18 2.65
C VAL A 113 -8.23 -4.92 1.34
N VAL A 114 -9.01 -4.65 0.30
CA VAL A 114 -8.81 -5.26 -1.03
C VAL A 114 -7.48 -4.82 -1.62
N GLY A 115 -7.14 -3.53 -1.54
CA GLY A 115 -5.87 -3.00 -2.03
C GLY A 115 -4.65 -3.63 -1.38
N HIS A 116 -4.68 -3.81 -0.07
CA HIS A 116 -3.58 -4.40 0.68
C HIS A 116 -3.38 -5.89 0.38
N ASN A 117 -4.46 -6.65 0.11
CA ASN A 117 -4.36 -8.09 -0.05
C ASN A 117 -4.24 -8.57 -1.52
N VAL A 118 -4.88 -7.88 -2.47
CA VAL A 118 -4.95 -8.32 -3.89
C VAL A 118 -3.69 -7.97 -4.67
N GLY A 119 -2.89 -7.03 -4.19
CA GLY A 119 -1.78 -6.45 -4.93
C GLY A 119 -2.21 -5.38 -5.94
N MET A 120 -1.23 -4.70 -6.57
CA MET A 120 -1.49 -3.49 -7.35
C MET A 120 -2.47 -2.56 -6.61
N ALA A 121 -2.15 -2.26 -5.34
CA ALA A 121 -3.05 -1.65 -4.37
C ALA A 121 -3.80 -0.42 -4.91
N LEU A 122 -3.13 0.41 -5.72
CA LEU A 122 -3.75 1.57 -6.34
C LEU A 122 -4.88 1.19 -7.30
N VAL A 123 -4.71 0.14 -8.09
CA VAL A 123 -5.70 -0.30 -9.10
C VAL A 123 -6.87 -1.01 -8.44
N SER A 124 -6.58 -1.98 -7.57
CA SER A 124 -7.61 -2.79 -6.90
C SER A 124 -8.46 -1.96 -5.94
N ALA A 125 -7.84 -1.10 -5.13
CA ALA A 125 -8.56 -0.19 -4.25
C ALA A 125 -9.37 0.86 -5.02
N SER A 126 -8.85 1.40 -6.14
CA SER A 126 -9.58 2.37 -6.96
C SER A 126 -10.80 1.76 -7.66
N ALA A 127 -10.72 0.50 -8.09
CA ALA A 127 -11.86 -0.22 -8.66
C ALA A 127 -13.00 -0.37 -7.66
N VAL A 128 -12.69 -0.70 -6.40
CA VAL A 128 -13.67 -0.77 -5.32
C VAL A 128 -14.27 0.61 -5.05
N ARG A 129 -13.45 1.66 -4.88
CA ARG A 129 -13.93 3.04 -4.66
C ARG A 129 -14.82 3.53 -5.80
N THR A 130 -14.41 3.29 -7.04
CA THR A 130 -15.22 3.65 -8.22
C THR A 130 -16.61 3.05 -8.11
N ARG A 131 -16.71 1.79 -7.73
CA ARG A 131 -18.00 1.13 -7.64
C ARG A 131 -18.89 1.68 -6.54
N PHE A 132 -18.34 1.94 -5.35
CA PHE A 132 -19.12 2.50 -4.25
C PHE A 132 -19.53 3.94 -4.54
N TYR A 133 -18.55 4.79 -4.90
CA TYR A 133 -18.80 6.22 -5.04
C TYR A 133 -19.66 6.55 -6.24
N THR A 134 -19.53 5.84 -7.37
CA THR A 134 -20.46 6.04 -8.50
C THR A 134 -21.88 5.57 -8.18
N ALA A 135 -22.04 4.55 -7.35
CA ALA A 135 -23.36 4.14 -6.88
C ALA A 135 -24.01 5.19 -5.97
N TRP A 136 -23.23 6.07 -5.36
CA TRP A 136 -23.71 7.18 -4.50
C TRP A 136 -23.68 8.54 -5.19
N GLY A 137 -23.54 8.57 -6.51
CA GLY A 137 -23.73 9.76 -7.34
C GLY A 137 -22.47 10.49 -7.79
N LEU A 138 -21.27 10.02 -7.42
CA LEU A 138 -20.05 10.62 -7.96
C LEU A 138 -19.82 10.22 -9.41
N SER A 139 -19.35 11.15 -10.21
CA SER A 139 -18.87 10.90 -11.58
C SER A 139 -17.53 10.15 -11.55
N ALA A 140 -17.18 9.48 -12.65
CA ALA A 140 -15.90 8.79 -12.79
C ALA A 140 -14.70 9.75 -12.63
N THR A 141 -14.85 11.00 -13.05
CA THR A 141 -13.82 12.04 -12.90
C THR A 141 -13.62 12.47 -11.45
N GLU A 142 -14.70 12.59 -10.68
CA GLU A 142 -14.61 12.88 -9.24
C GLU A 142 -13.96 11.71 -8.48
N VAL A 143 -14.32 10.46 -8.81
CA VAL A 143 -13.66 9.29 -8.21
C VAL A 143 -12.18 9.26 -8.56
N ALA A 144 -11.79 9.56 -9.79
CA ALA A 144 -10.39 9.69 -10.17
C ALA A 144 -9.67 10.79 -9.35
N GLY A 145 -10.36 11.91 -9.08
CA GLY A 145 -9.90 12.96 -8.17
C GLY A 145 -9.69 12.48 -6.75
N VAL A 146 -10.61 11.68 -6.20
CA VAL A 146 -10.44 11.03 -4.87
C VAL A 146 -9.20 10.17 -4.88
N VAL A 147 -9.05 9.25 -5.85
CA VAL A 147 -7.91 8.33 -5.93
C VAL A 147 -6.58 9.09 -6.04
N ALA A 148 -6.53 10.15 -6.86
CA ALA A 148 -5.35 11.00 -6.98
C ALA A 148 -5.01 11.69 -5.65
N PHE A 149 -6.02 12.24 -4.96
CA PHE A 149 -5.84 12.86 -3.65
C PHE A 149 -5.27 11.88 -2.60
N LEU A 150 -5.81 10.65 -2.55
CA LEU A 150 -5.32 9.61 -1.66
C LEU A 150 -3.88 9.21 -1.98
N SER A 151 -3.53 9.10 -3.26
CA SER A 151 -2.17 8.77 -3.69
C SER A 151 -1.17 9.85 -3.27
N VAL A 152 -1.54 11.12 -3.41
CA VAL A 152 -0.73 12.25 -2.93
C VAL A 152 -0.60 12.20 -1.40
N THR A 153 -1.69 11.92 -0.67
CA THR A 153 -1.69 11.83 0.80
C THR A 153 -0.71 10.76 1.28
N LEU A 154 -0.79 9.54 0.73
CA LEU A 154 0.13 8.46 1.06
C LEU A 154 1.58 8.81 0.66
N GLY A 155 1.77 9.36 -0.54
CA GLY A 155 3.09 9.77 -1.03
C GLY A 155 3.75 10.83 -0.14
N LEU A 156 2.98 11.80 0.37
CA LEU A 156 3.47 12.80 1.32
C LEU A 156 3.91 12.17 2.65
N GLY A 157 3.12 11.26 3.20
CA GLY A 157 3.49 10.56 4.42
C GLY A 157 4.76 9.73 4.26
N LEU A 158 4.81 8.93 3.20
CA LEU A 158 6.00 8.14 2.86
C LEU A 158 7.23 9.03 2.68
N ALA A 159 7.13 10.11 1.89
CA ALA A 159 8.23 11.03 1.66
C ALA A 159 8.69 11.71 2.95
N PHE A 160 7.76 12.16 3.79
CA PHE A 160 8.08 12.85 5.03
C PHE A 160 8.75 11.91 6.04
N VAL A 161 8.17 10.74 6.32
CA VAL A 161 8.74 9.79 7.30
C VAL A 161 10.08 9.25 6.80
N THR A 162 10.19 8.95 5.50
CA THR A 162 11.47 8.55 4.90
C THR A 162 12.49 9.66 5.01
N SER A 163 12.12 10.92 4.74
CA SER A 163 13.07 12.04 4.86
C SER A 163 13.64 12.13 6.27
N LEU A 164 12.80 12.03 7.30
CA LEU A 164 13.25 12.04 8.69
C LEU A 164 14.15 10.84 9.01
N ALA A 165 13.78 9.63 8.56
CA ALA A 165 14.60 8.44 8.76
C ALA A 165 16.00 8.58 8.12
N LEU A 166 16.08 9.08 6.88
CA LEU A 166 17.34 9.26 6.17
C LEU A 166 18.21 10.39 6.75
N LEU A 167 17.61 11.41 7.35
CA LEU A 167 18.32 12.52 7.96
C LEU A 167 18.83 12.19 9.37
N LEU A 168 17.97 11.55 10.19
CA LEU A 168 18.25 11.30 11.59
C LEU A 168 19.06 10.01 11.80
N GLU A 169 18.77 8.96 11.01
CA GLU A 169 19.40 7.63 11.12
C GLU A 169 19.85 7.11 9.75
N PRO A 170 20.81 7.78 9.08
CA PRO A 170 21.22 7.43 7.72
C PRO A 170 21.95 6.09 7.62
N THR A 171 22.46 5.57 8.75
CA THR A 171 23.35 4.40 8.80
C THR A 171 22.68 3.11 8.29
N VAL A 172 21.40 2.91 8.58
CA VAL A 172 20.65 1.74 8.12
C VAL A 172 20.52 1.77 6.59
N ALA A 173 20.04 2.89 6.04
CA ALA A 173 19.87 3.05 4.60
C ALA A 173 21.22 3.07 3.86
N SER A 174 22.26 3.66 4.44
CA SER A 174 23.63 3.66 3.90
C SER A 174 24.16 2.24 3.72
N ARG A 175 24.00 1.40 4.72
CA ARG A 175 24.40 -0.02 4.65
C ARG A 175 23.60 -0.79 3.61
N MET A 176 22.28 -0.61 3.56
CA MET A 176 21.41 -1.33 2.63
C MET A 176 21.62 -0.93 1.17
N LEU A 177 21.86 0.36 0.91
CA LEU A 177 22.03 0.90 -0.44
C LEU A 177 23.47 0.93 -0.91
N PHE A 178 24.44 0.58 -0.05
CA PHE A 178 25.88 0.70 -0.29
C PHE A 178 26.30 2.12 -0.72
N LEU A 179 25.62 3.14 -0.15
CA LEU A 179 25.88 4.56 -0.44
C LEU A 179 26.53 5.25 0.76
N PRO A 180 27.38 6.26 0.52
CA PRO A 180 27.88 7.12 1.58
C PRO A 180 26.74 7.80 2.36
N THR A 181 26.89 7.94 3.68
CA THR A 181 25.89 8.55 4.56
C THR A 181 25.50 9.97 4.12
N ALA A 182 26.45 10.75 3.61
CA ALA A 182 26.19 12.09 3.10
C ALA A 182 25.23 12.09 1.90
N LEU A 183 25.32 11.12 0.99
CA LEU A 183 24.37 10.98 -0.12
C LEU A 183 22.98 10.58 0.38
N VAL A 184 22.91 9.67 1.35
CA VAL A 184 21.65 9.25 1.96
C VAL A 184 20.96 10.44 2.66
N GLN A 185 21.72 11.24 3.41
CA GLN A 185 21.21 12.48 4.01
C GLN A 185 20.79 13.50 2.95
N GLY A 186 21.55 13.63 1.85
CA GLY A 186 21.16 14.47 0.72
C GLY A 186 19.82 14.08 0.09
N MET A 187 19.59 12.75 -0.05
CA MET A 187 18.29 12.23 -0.50
C MET A 187 17.17 12.56 0.50
N GLY A 188 17.43 12.40 1.80
CA GLY A 188 16.50 12.77 2.86
C GLY A 188 16.15 14.27 2.82
N ALA A 189 17.15 15.13 2.69
CA ALA A 189 16.95 16.57 2.57
C ALA A 189 16.14 16.94 1.32
N LEU A 190 16.40 16.31 0.18
CA LEU A 190 15.63 16.53 -1.05
C LEU A 190 14.16 16.16 -0.88
N LEU A 191 13.87 15.01 -0.25
CA LEU A 191 12.50 14.60 0.05
C LEU A 191 11.80 15.58 1.00
N LEU A 192 12.50 16.05 2.04
CA LEU A 192 11.95 17.03 2.97
C LEU A 192 11.62 18.34 2.26
N VAL A 193 12.54 18.83 1.43
CA VAL A 193 12.33 20.04 0.61
C VAL A 193 11.12 19.85 -0.31
N ALA A 194 10.94 18.69 -0.93
CA ALA A 194 9.79 18.40 -1.78
C ALA A 194 8.46 18.45 -0.98
N VAL A 195 8.43 17.88 0.22
CA VAL A 195 7.25 17.96 1.11
C VAL A 195 6.96 19.40 1.52
N LEU A 196 7.98 20.15 1.95
CA LEU A 196 7.83 21.55 2.34
C LEU A 196 7.41 22.42 1.15
N ALA A 197 7.93 22.16 -0.05
CA ALA A 197 7.52 22.86 -1.27
C ALA A 197 6.06 22.59 -1.61
N TYR A 198 5.57 21.35 -1.44
CA TYR A 198 4.15 21.04 -1.59
C TYR A 198 3.28 21.79 -0.59
N LEU A 199 3.65 21.80 0.69
CA LEU A 199 2.91 22.55 1.72
C LEU A 199 2.92 24.05 1.46
N GLY A 200 4.08 24.61 1.05
CA GLY A 200 4.22 26.02 0.66
C GLY A 200 3.38 26.36 -0.57
N LEU A 201 3.33 25.48 -1.57
CA LEU A 201 2.47 25.63 -2.73
C LEU A 201 0.98 25.68 -2.32
N CYS A 202 0.56 24.79 -1.44
CA CYS A 202 -0.80 24.77 -0.91
C CYS A 202 -1.15 25.99 -0.05
N ALA A 203 -0.15 26.60 0.59
CA ALA A 203 -0.34 27.82 1.39
C ALA A 203 -0.45 29.09 0.52
N THR A 204 0.27 29.16 -0.59
CA THR A 204 0.38 30.36 -1.43
C THR A 204 -0.59 30.37 -2.61
N ARG A 205 -0.90 29.20 -3.19
CA ARG A 205 -1.78 29.11 -4.35
C ARG A 205 -3.24 28.89 -3.96
N ARG A 206 -4.11 29.73 -4.53
CA ARG A 206 -5.58 29.61 -4.42
C ARG A 206 -6.24 29.20 -5.75
N ALA A 207 -5.49 29.19 -6.86
CA ALA A 207 -6.03 28.89 -8.19
C ALA A 207 -5.78 27.42 -8.55
N PRO A 208 -6.78 26.72 -9.16
CA PRO A 208 -6.61 25.35 -9.61
C PRO A 208 -5.52 25.26 -10.71
N PHE A 209 -4.74 24.20 -10.68
CA PHE A 209 -3.81 23.87 -11.76
C PHE A 209 -4.62 23.48 -13.01
N ARG A 210 -4.40 24.21 -14.10
CA ARG A 210 -4.93 23.86 -15.42
C ARG A 210 -3.83 23.16 -16.22
N PHE A 211 -3.96 21.86 -16.39
CA PHE A 211 -3.05 21.12 -17.25
C PHE A 211 -3.85 20.50 -18.40
N ARG A 212 -3.67 21.04 -19.60
CA ARG A 212 -4.42 20.64 -20.80
C ARG A 212 -5.94 20.73 -20.62
N HIS A 213 -6.60 19.57 -20.44
CA HIS A 213 -8.05 19.43 -20.21
C HIS A 213 -8.41 19.14 -18.73
N TRP A 214 -7.42 19.01 -17.83
CA TRP A 214 -7.64 18.66 -16.42
C TRP A 214 -7.55 19.90 -15.54
N ARG A 215 -8.56 20.11 -14.72
CA ARG A 215 -8.54 21.09 -13.64
C ARG A 215 -8.26 20.34 -12.34
N VAL A 216 -7.04 20.40 -11.85
CA VAL A 216 -6.65 19.81 -10.57
C VAL A 216 -6.81 20.88 -9.50
N SER A 217 -7.75 20.66 -8.61
CA SER A 217 -7.92 21.51 -7.43
C SER A 217 -6.74 21.31 -6.48
N VAL A 218 -6.03 22.40 -6.15
CA VAL A 218 -4.95 22.36 -5.17
C VAL A 218 -5.57 22.47 -3.78
N PRO A 219 -5.25 21.58 -2.83
CA PRO A 219 -5.71 21.70 -1.46
C PRO A 219 -5.25 23.02 -0.83
N ASN A 220 -6.01 23.56 0.09
CA ASN A 220 -5.53 24.67 0.92
C ASN A 220 -4.54 24.16 1.97
N ALA A 221 -3.82 25.08 2.63
CA ALA A 221 -2.79 24.75 3.62
C ALA A 221 -3.33 23.84 4.75
N ALA A 222 -4.53 24.11 5.25
CA ALA A 222 -5.14 23.31 6.31
C ALA A 222 -5.40 21.87 5.85
N THR A 223 -5.94 21.70 4.64
CA THR A 223 -6.16 20.36 4.06
C THR A 223 -4.84 19.63 3.81
N ALA A 224 -3.80 20.32 3.29
CA ALA A 224 -2.49 19.73 3.05
C ALA A 224 -1.80 19.30 4.36
N THR A 225 -1.92 20.09 5.42
CA THR A 225 -1.42 19.72 6.75
C THR A 225 -2.19 18.52 7.32
N GLN A 226 -3.51 18.45 7.14
CA GLN A 226 -4.32 17.31 7.54
C GLN A 226 -3.96 16.04 6.75
N GLN A 227 -3.69 16.15 5.43
CA GLN A 227 -3.16 15.04 4.63
C GLN A 227 -1.88 14.48 5.25
N LEU A 228 -0.90 15.36 5.51
CA LEU A 228 0.38 14.96 6.08
C LEU A 228 0.19 14.32 7.47
N ALA A 229 -0.59 14.96 8.35
CA ALA A 229 -0.84 14.45 9.70
C ALA A 229 -1.51 13.06 9.68
N LEU A 230 -2.56 12.89 8.87
CA LEU A 230 -3.23 11.58 8.73
C LEU A 230 -2.28 10.51 8.19
N ALA A 231 -1.44 10.87 7.20
CA ALA A 231 -0.50 9.92 6.61
C ALA A 231 0.60 9.50 7.60
N VAL A 232 1.13 10.44 8.36
CA VAL A 232 2.12 10.16 9.42
C VAL A 232 1.51 9.29 10.52
N VAL A 233 0.29 9.61 10.96
CA VAL A 233 -0.43 8.82 11.98
C VAL A 233 -0.70 7.40 11.49
N ASP A 234 -1.16 7.23 10.26
CA ASP A 234 -1.40 5.91 9.67
C ASP A 234 -0.12 5.06 9.62
N LEU A 235 0.97 5.62 9.07
CA LEU A 235 2.25 4.93 8.98
C LEU A 235 2.84 4.59 10.36
N ALA A 236 2.72 5.53 11.31
CA ALA A 236 3.16 5.32 12.69
C ALA A 236 2.36 4.22 13.40
N LEU A 237 1.04 4.17 13.19
CA LEU A 237 0.16 3.13 13.74
C LEU A 237 0.42 1.77 13.11
N GLY A 238 0.62 1.71 11.77
CA GLY A 238 1.01 0.49 11.07
C GLY A 238 2.36 -0.05 11.58
N ALA A 239 3.34 0.83 11.75
CA ALA A 239 4.62 0.48 12.35
C ALA A 239 4.46 0.01 13.81
N THR A 240 3.64 0.69 14.62
CA THR A 240 3.38 0.31 16.01
C THR A 240 2.73 -1.06 16.10
N ALA A 241 1.81 -1.39 15.19
CA ALA A 241 1.17 -2.71 15.17
C ALA A 241 2.18 -3.86 15.02
N LEU A 242 3.28 -3.64 14.29
CA LEU A 242 4.38 -4.60 14.20
C LEU A 242 5.37 -4.45 15.37
N TYR A 243 5.71 -3.21 15.77
CA TYR A 243 6.71 -2.94 16.78
C TYR A 243 6.40 -3.62 18.14
N VAL A 244 5.14 -3.58 18.56
CA VAL A 244 4.70 -4.20 19.82
C VAL A 244 4.83 -5.72 19.83
N LEU A 245 4.89 -6.35 18.66
CA LEU A 245 5.08 -7.81 18.52
C LEU A 245 6.56 -8.22 18.58
N LEU A 246 7.49 -7.27 18.48
CA LEU A 246 8.92 -7.55 18.50
C LEU A 246 9.41 -7.75 19.94
N PRO A 247 10.45 -8.58 20.13
CA PRO A 247 11.11 -8.67 21.44
C PRO A 247 11.76 -7.33 21.79
N ALA A 248 11.72 -6.96 23.06
CA ALA A 248 12.41 -5.77 23.54
C ALA A 248 13.92 -5.88 23.27
N HIS A 249 14.47 -4.89 22.60
CA HIS A 249 15.89 -4.82 22.28
C HIS A 249 16.43 -3.42 22.58
N PRO A 250 17.58 -3.29 23.27
CA PRO A 250 18.10 -2.00 23.72
C PRO A 250 18.43 -1.01 22.60
N SER A 251 18.85 -1.51 21.43
CA SER A 251 19.20 -0.67 20.28
C SER A 251 18.01 -0.29 19.39
N LEU A 252 16.84 -0.91 19.60
CA LEU A 252 15.67 -0.67 18.74
C LEU A 252 14.68 0.26 19.44
N ASN A 253 14.81 1.57 19.18
CA ASN A 253 13.81 2.54 19.59
C ASN A 253 12.71 2.70 18.53
N TRP A 254 11.52 3.11 18.98
CA TRP A 254 10.34 3.24 18.12
C TRP A 254 10.52 4.17 16.91
N PRO A 255 11.13 5.38 16.98
CA PRO A 255 11.32 6.25 15.84
C PRO A 255 12.18 5.62 14.73
N VAL A 256 13.27 4.94 15.11
CA VAL A 256 14.14 4.22 14.16
C VAL A 256 13.36 3.10 13.49
N PHE A 257 12.58 2.34 14.27
CA PHE A 257 11.73 1.29 13.73
C PHE A 257 10.70 1.80 12.74
N VAL A 258 10.05 2.94 13.01
CA VAL A 258 9.11 3.58 12.05
C VAL A 258 9.81 3.88 10.73
N GLY A 259 11.04 4.37 10.77
CA GLY A 259 11.85 4.60 9.56
C GLY A 259 12.09 3.31 8.76
N VAL A 260 12.54 2.25 9.44
CA VAL A 260 12.75 0.92 8.81
C VAL A 260 11.45 0.37 8.23
N TYR A 261 10.36 0.46 8.99
CA TYR A 261 9.02 0.02 8.55
C TYR A 261 8.58 0.73 7.26
N VAL A 262 8.74 2.06 7.21
CA VAL A 262 8.36 2.84 6.03
C VAL A 262 9.23 2.50 4.82
N LEU A 263 10.54 2.26 5.02
CA LEU A 263 11.42 1.77 3.94
C LEU A 263 10.95 0.40 3.41
N ALA A 264 10.56 -0.51 4.30
CA ALA A 264 10.02 -1.81 3.92
C ALA A 264 8.67 -1.70 3.18
N VAL A 265 7.78 -0.82 3.63
CA VAL A 265 6.51 -0.51 2.94
C VAL A 265 6.77 0.10 1.56
N MET A 266 7.68 1.07 1.44
CA MET A 266 8.06 1.66 0.14
C MET A 266 8.59 0.61 -0.83
N ALA A 267 9.49 -0.26 -0.38
CA ALA A 267 10.01 -1.35 -1.20
C ALA A 267 8.88 -2.28 -1.67
N GLY A 268 7.94 -2.62 -0.78
CA GLY A 268 6.75 -3.40 -1.11
C GLY A 268 5.85 -2.72 -2.14
N VAL A 269 5.60 -1.41 -2.00
CA VAL A 269 4.79 -0.63 -2.95
C VAL A 269 5.47 -0.54 -4.32
N ILE A 270 6.77 -0.26 -4.35
CA ILE A 270 7.55 -0.13 -5.60
C ILE A 270 7.65 -1.47 -6.34
N SER A 271 7.76 -2.57 -5.61
CA SER A 271 7.84 -3.92 -6.20
C SER A 271 6.53 -4.38 -6.86
N HIS A 272 5.39 -3.74 -6.55
CA HIS A 272 4.05 -4.13 -6.98
C HIS A 272 3.66 -5.57 -6.62
N VAL A 273 4.42 -6.22 -5.73
CA VAL A 273 4.11 -7.57 -5.25
C VAL A 273 2.87 -7.53 -4.37
N PRO A 274 1.93 -8.49 -4.52
CA PRO A 274 0.77 -8.59 -3.64
C PRO A 274 1.16 -8.56 -2.16
N ALA A 275 0.56 -7.67 -1.39
CA ALA A 275 0.86 -7.45 0.04
C ALA A 275 2.35 -7.18 0.36
N GLY A 276 3.20 -6.90 -0.64
CA GLY A 276 4.65 -6.77 -0.49
C GLY A 276 5.33 -8.06 -0.01
N LEU A 277 4.72 -9.23 -0.25
CA LEU A 277 5.22 -10.53 0.24
C LEU A 277 6.67 -10.78 -0.21
N GLY A 278 7.50 -11.23 0.70
CA GLY A 278 8.93 -11.48 0.47
C GLY A 278 9.77 -10.20 0.49
N VAL A 279 9.31 -9.11 -0.11
CA VAL A 279 10.05 -7.83 -0.18
C VAL A 279 10.09 -7.15 1.19
N PHE A 280 8.93 -7.03 1.83
CA PHE A 280 8.81 -6.43 3.16
C PHE A 280 9.65 -7.20 4.19
N GLU A 281 9.52 -8.53 4.21
CA GLU A 281 10.26 -9.42 5.10
C GLU A 281 11.77 -9.29 4.88
N THR A 282 12.21 -9.30 3.62
CA THR A 282 13.63 -9.15 3.26
C THR A 282 14.21 -7.83 3.75
N VAL A 283 13.50 -6.72 3.52
CA VAL A 283 13.95 -5.40 4.00
C VAL A 283 14.05 -5.37 5.52
N MET A 284 13.06 -5.93 6.22
CA MET A 284 13.07 -6.00 7.68
C MET A 284 14.25 -6.84 8.22
N LEU A 285 14.50 -8.01 7.62
CA LEU A 285 15.63 -8.88 8.01
C LEU A 285 16.99 -8.21 7.76
N LEU A 286 17.14 -7.50 6.66
CA LEU A 286 18.39 -6.80 6.32
C LEU A 286 18.59 -5.53 7.15
N ALA A 287 17.51 -4.83 7.49
CA ALA A 287 17.58 -3.58 8.25
C ALA A 287 17.77 -3.81 9.75
N LEU A 288 17.33 -4.96 10.27
CA LEU A 288 17.34 -5.30 11.71
C LEU A 288 18.18 -6.57 11.99
N PRO A 289 19.46 -6.62 11.60
CA PRO A 289 20.28 -7.82 11.78
C PRO A 289 20.57 -8.16 13.24
N GLU A 290 20.34 -7.23 14.15
CA GLU A 290 20.56 -7.36 15.59
C GLU A 290 19.45 -8.14 16.31
N LEU A 291 18.27 -8.26 15.66
CA LEU A 291 17.16 -9.03 16.20
C LEU A 291 17.29 -10.52 15.85
N PRO A 292 16.92 -11.44 16.76
CA PRO A 292 16.80 -12.86 16.42
C PRO A 292 15.82 -13.05 15.26
N LYS A 293 16.30 -13.69 14.17
CA LYS A 293 15.52 -13.85 12.93
C LYS A 293 14.19 -14.55 13.16
N ASP A 294 14.17 -15.58 14.00
CA ASP A 294 12.98 -16.37 14.35
C ASP A 294 11.91 -15.48 15.00
N SER A 295 12.33 -14.64 15.96
CA SER A 295 11.42 -13.71 16.64
C SER A 295 10.91 -12.61 15.72
N LEU A 296 11.77 -12.08 14.83
CA LEU A 296 11.38 -11.08 13.85
C LEU A 296 10.39 -11.67 12.84
N LEU A 297 10.63 -12.87 12.33
CA LEU A 297 9.72 -13.53 11.40
C LEU A 297 8.41 -13.95 12.05
N ALA A 298 8.45 -14.44 13.29
CA ALA A 298 7.25 -14.71 14.06
C ALA A 298 6.38 -13.45 14.24
N ALA A 299 7.01 -12.33 14.61
CA ALA A 299 6.33 -11.04 14.74
C ALA A 299 5.71 -10.59 13.40
N ILE A 300 6.45 -10.70 12.29
CA ILE A 300 5.94 -10.36 10.95
C ILE A 300 4.77 -11.26 10.55
N LEU A 301 4.81 -12.56 10.85
CA LEU A 301 3.70 -13.48 10.58
C LEU A 301 2.44 -13.08 11.35
N VAL A 302 2.57 -12.79 12.65
CA VAL A 302 1.43 -12.31 13.46
C VAL A 302 0.91 -10.99 12.94
N TYR A 303 1.81 -10.05 12.60
CA TYR A 303 1.45 -8.78 11.98
C TYR A 303 0.65 -8.99 10.69
N ARG A 304 1.06 -9.94 9.83
CA ARG A 304 0.31 -10.31 8.61
C ARG A 304 -1.11 -10.78 8.92
N VAL A 305 -1.25 -11.60 9.96
CA VAL A 305 -2.59 -12.04 10.40
C VAL A 305 -3.40 -10.84 10.89
N VAL A 306 -2.85 -10.04 11.80
CA VAL A 306 -3.55 -8.95 12.48
C VAL A 306 -3.88 -7.79 11.51
N TYR A 307 -2.92 -7.38 10.68
CA TYR A 307 -3.04 -6.19 9.83
C TYR A 307 -3.69 -6.46 8.48
N TYR A 308 -3.60 -7.69 7.95
CA TYR A 308 -4.11 -8.05 6.61
C TYR A 308 -5.28 -9.04 6.69
N LEU A 309 -5.10 -10.19 7.37
CA LEU A 309 -6.10 -11.26 7.33
C LEU A 309 -7.32 -10.98 8.22
N VAL A 310 -7.14 -10.41 9.40
CA VAL A 310 -8.26 -10.04 10.29
C VAL A 310 -9.20 -9.03 9.61
N PRO A 311 -8.72 -7.88 9.05
CA PRO A 311 -9.58 -6.99 8.29
C PRO A 311 -10.21 -7.65 7.06
N LEU A 312 -9.51 -8.54 6.37
CA LEU A 312 -10.04 -9.30 5.24
C LEU A 312 -11.20 -10.20 5.67
N GLY A 313 -11.04 -10.91 6.77
CA GLY A 313 -12.11 -11.72 7.37
C GLY A 313 -13.33 -10.89 7.75
N LEU A 314 -13.12 -9.69 8.33
CA LEU A 314 -14.21 -8.76 8.64
C LEU A 314 -14.95 -8.29 7.39
N VAL A 315 -14.23 -7.95 6.31
CA VAL A 315 -14.87 -7.60 5.03
C VAL A 315 -15.66 -8.77 4.47
N ALA A 316 -15.12 -9.99 4.51
CA ALA A 316 -15.81 -11.19 4.06
C ALA A 316 -17.11 -11.43 4.87
N LEU A 317 -17.06 -11.29 6.20
CA LEU A 317 -18.23 -11.40 7.07
C LEU A 317 -19.27 -10.32 6.79
N LEU A 318 -18.86 -9.05 6.63
CA LEU A 318 -19.75 -7.94 6.30
C LEU A 318 -20.51 -8.19 5.00
N VAL A 319 -19.81 -8.63 3.96
CA VAL A 319 -20.44 -8.89 2.66
C VAL A 319 -21.35 -10.11 2.68
N SER A 320 -20.93 -11.17 3.37
CA SER A 320 -21.77 -12.35 3.56
C SER A 320 -23.04 -12.01 4.33
N GLY A 321 -22.94 -11.22 5.40
CA GLY A 321 -24.09 -10.75 6.19
C GLY A 321 -25.07 -9.89 5.38
N LEU A 322 -24.56 -8.99 4.53
CA LEU A 322 -25.39 -8.19 3.63
C LEU A 322 -26.09 -9.08 2.59
N ALA A 323 -25.42 -10.09 2.04
CA ALA A 323 -25.99 -11.02 1.07
C ALA A 323 -27.10 -11.90 1.67
N ILE A 324 -26.97 -12.28 2.94
CA ILE A 324 -28.00 -13.08 3.66
C ILE A 324 -29.22 -12.21 3.96
N ARG A 325 -29.02 -10.97 4.45
CA ARG A 325 -30.12 -10.03 4.72
C ARG A 325 -30.96 -9.73 3.48
N GLU A 326 -30.37 -9.65 2.32
CA GLU A 326 -31.09 -9.38 1.07
C GLU A 326 -31.89 -10.56 0.54
N ARG A 327 -31.54 -11.80 0.87
CA ARG A 327 -32.39 -12.97 0.59
C ARG A 327 -33.69 -12.94 1.37
N GLN A 328 -33.75 -12.20 2.50
CA GLN A 328 -34.96 -12.09 3.33
C GLN A 328 -35.86 -10.90 2.96
N HIS A 329 -35.36 -9.92 2.18
CA HIS A 329 -36.16 -8.77 1.74
C HIS A 329 -35.96 -8.55 0.24
N THR A 330 -37.07 -8.68 -0.50
CA THR A 330 -37.18 -8.56 -1.97
C THR A 330 -36.92 -7.14 -2.46
N VAL A 331 -35.67 -6.66 -2.39
CA VAL A 331 -35.23 -5.40 -3.02
C VAL A 331 -33.91 -5.63 -3.78
N VAL A 332 -34.05 -6.11 -5.01
CA VAL A 332 -33.09 -6.92 -5.79
C VAL A 332 -32.04 -6.12 -6.57
N ARG A 333 -31.94 -4.79 -6.53
CA ARG A 333 -31.06 -4.08 -7.50
C ARG A 333 -29.68 -3.66 -7.00
N SER A 334 -29.47 -3.48 -5.72
CA SER A 334 -28.16 -2.99 -5.20
C SER A 334 -27.20 -4.13 -4.86
N ALA A 335 -27.68 -5.27 -4.38
CA ALA A 335 -26.86 -6.42 -4.00
C ALA A 335 -26.33 -7.23 -5.16
N ALA A 336 -27.05 -7.33 -6.24
CA ALA A 336 -26.55 -7.95 -7.46
C ALA A 336 -25.28 -7.21 -7.99
N ARG A 337 -25.13 -5.93 -7.65
CA ARG A 337 -23.93 -5.15 -7.98
C ARG A 337 -22.76 -5.45 -7.04
N LEU A 338 -23.00 -5.52 -5.74
CA LEU A 338 -21.97 -5.92 -4.75
C LEU A 338 -21.50 -7.35 -4.96
N ARG A 339 -22.41 -8.30 -5.24
CA ARG A 339 -22.08 -9.69 -5.57
C ARG A 339 -21.13 -9.80 -6.75
N ARG A 340 -21.28 -8.99 -7.80
CA ARG A 340 -20.37 -9.00 -8.97
C ARG A 340 -18.96 -8.54 -8.64
N VAL A 341 -18.75 -7.57 -7.73
CA VAL A 341 -17.40 -7.17 -7.27
C VAL A 341 -16.73 -8.32 -6.52
N PHE A 342 -17.50 -8.99 -5.65
CA PHE A 342 -16.97 -10.08 -4.83
C PHE A 342 -16.72 -11.35 -5.64
N VAL A 343 -17.59 -11.69 -6.59
CA VAL A 343 -17.36 -12.83 -7.51
C VAL A 343 -16.14 -12.59 -8.40
N TRP A 344 -15.81 -11.32 -8.70
CA TRP A 344 -14.59 -10.98 -9.44
C TRP A 344 -13.35 -10.93 -8.53
N ALA A 345 -13.47 -10.45 -7.29
CA ALA A 345 -12.38 -10.41 -6.32
C ALA A 345 -12.18 -11.74 -5.56
N ALA A 346 -13.24 -12.56 -5.42
CA ALA A 346 -13.21 -13.84 -4.71
C ALA A 346 -12.11 -14.79 -5.23
N PRO A 347 -11.91 -14.98 -6.56
CA PRO A 347 -10.85 -15.87 -7.03
C PRO A 347 -9.46 -15.37 -6.60
N THR A 348 -9.23 -14.05 -6.62
CA THR A 348 -7.93 -13.46 -6.27
C THR A 348 -7.69 -13.50 -4.76
N VAL A 349 -8.74 -13.27 -3.95
CA VAL A 349 -8.68 -13.39 -2.49
C VAL A 349 -8.48 -14.85 -2.08
N VAL A 350 -9.23 -15.78 -2.69
CA VAL A 350 -9.06 -17.23 -2.47
C VAL A 350 -7.67 -17.66 -2.93
N SER A 351 -7.17 -17.17 -4.07
CA SER A 351 -5.81 -17.46 -4.53
C SER A 351 -4.75 -16.94 -3.58
N ALA A 352 -4.91 -15.75 -3.01
CA ALA A 352 -3.99 -15.19 -2.02
C ALA A 352 -4.01 -15.98 -0.70
N VAL A 353 -5.20 -16.40 -0.24
CA VAL A 353 -5.34 -17.25 0.95
C VAL A 353 -4.80 -18.65 0.68
N VAL A 354 -5.15 -19.26 -0.46
CA VAL A 354 -4.64 -20.59 -0.86
C VAL A 354 -3.13 -20.54 -1.07
N PHE A 355 -2.59 -19.46 -1.65
CA PHE A 355 -1.15 -19.27 -1.80
C PHE A 355 -0.46 -19.14 -0.44
N LEU A 356 -1.02 -18.36 0.50
CA LEU A 356 -0.51 -18.21 1.87
C LEU A 356 -0.57 -19.54 2.64
N VAL A 357 -1.71 -20.23 2.57
CA VAL A 357 -1.88 -21.57 3.18
C VAL A 357 -1.01 -22.58 2.47
N GLY A 358 -0.91 -22.55 1.14
CA GLY A 358 -0.04 -23.41 0.34
C GLY A 358 1.44 -23.17 0.63
N ALA A 359 1.86 -21.91 0.79
CA ALA A 359 3.22 -21.59 1.21
C ALA A 359 3.50 -22.14 2.62
N VAL A 360 2.59 -21.93 3.57
CA VAL A 360 2.72 -22.49 4.93
C VAL A 360 2.75 -24.04 4.88
N LEU A 361 1.91 -24.68 4.07
CA LEU A 361 1.88 -26.15 3.94
C LEU A 361 3.12 -26.70 3.20
N LEU A 362 3.62 -26.02 2.16
CA LEU A 362 4.86 -26.40 1.49
C LEU A 362 6.06 -26.29 2.44
N PHE A 363 6.09 -25.26 3.28
CA PHE A 363 7.12 -25.11 4.31
C PHE A 363 6.96 -26.10 5.47
N SER A 364 5.73 -26.52 5.80
CA SER A 364 5.50 -27.56 6.81
C SER A 364 5.74 -28.99 6.28
N GLY A 365 5.56 -29.23 4.97
CA GLY A 365 5.77 -30.52 4.32
C GLY A 365 7.21 -30.84 3.92
N SER A 366 8.14 -29.88 4.03
CA SER A 366 9.58 -30.08 3.78
C SER A 366 10.35 -30.58 5.01
N LEU A 367 9.66 -30.96 6.09
CA LEU A 367 10.29 -31.59 7.25
C LEU A 367 10.65 -33.04 6.89
N PRO A 368 11.94 -33.46 7.02
CA PRO A 368 12.27 -34.88 6.97
C PRO A 368 11.49 -35.58 8.09
N ALA A 369 10.78 -36.65 7.74
CA ALA A 369 10.17 -37.49 8.72
C ALA A 369 11.26 -37.92 9.72
N ALA A 370 11.09 -37.55 10.98
CA ALA A 370 11.97 -37.99 12.05
C ALA A 370 11.89 -39.52 12.11
N SER A 371 12.97 -40.18 11.65
CA SER A 371 13.24 -41.59 11.89
C SER A 371 13.89 -41.79 13.24
#